data_2a896703f4c14964cf38601a10e37edb
#
_entry.id   2a896703f4c14964cf38601a10e37edb
#
_cell.length_a   1.000
_cell.length_b   1.000
_cell.length_c   1.000
_cell.angle_alpha   90.00
_cell.angle_beta   90.00
_cell.angle_gamma   90.00
#
_symmetry.space_group_name_H-M   'P 1'
#
loop_
_entity.id
_entity.type
_entity.pdbx_description
1 polymer ?
#
loop_
_entity_poly.entity_id
_entity_poly.type
_entity_poly.pdbx_seq_one_letter_code
_entity_poly.pdbx_strand_id
1 'polypeptide(L)'
;MIKLFFKDTFEGVEKTYEDLFSDLSNSVTYNKFCKSDSFYEVFKQIIQSLIIGEEIILLDSDFADNEIIKLVGVEYKNNKNKRYNKTVILQFSDIQEKILINKKKWKITLFTSGTTGVPKKISHSFDSISRSVKKEEKRGDDIWGFAYNPTHMAGLQVFFQAFMNQNTIIRLFGLQRKDILTQINENIVTNISATPTFYRLLLPADQICSSVNMLTSGGEKFDSNTLNSLKVMFPNSKIRNVYASTEAGSLFSSNGDVFTIKSEISK
;
A
#
# COMPACT_ATOMS: atom_id res chain seq x y z
N MET A 1 -0.18 -14.80 20.60
CA MET A 1 0.69 -15.10 19.43
C MET A 1 1.18 -13.77 18.89
N ILE A 2 2.49 -13.60 18.71
CA ILE A 2 3.09 -12.38 18.17
C ILE A 2 2.67 -12.26 16.70
N LYS A 3 2.05 -11.16 16.31
CA LYS A 3 1.52 -10.97 14.95
C LYS A 3 2.50 -10.20 14.09
N LEU A 4 2.87 -10.78 12.95
CA LEU A 4 3.73 -10.15 11.95
C LEU A 4 2.98 -8.96 11.31
N PHE A 5 3.65 -7.81 11.22
CA PHE A 5 3.17 -6.63 10.51
C PHE A 5 3.72 -6.60 9.09
N PHE A 6 5.06 -6.69 8.94
CA PHE A 6 5.73 -6.51 7.65
C PHE A 6 6.94 -7.42 7.51
N LYS A 7 7.10 -7.99 6.31
CA LYS A 7 8.28 -8.77 5.94
C LYS A 7 8.79 -8.37 4.56
N ASP A 8 10.08 -8.15 4.50
CA ASP A 8 10.84 -7.82 3.29
C ASP A 8 12.14 -8.62 3.28
N THR A 9 12.18 -9.65 2.45
CA THR A 9 13.37 -10.52 2.34
C THR A 9 14.48 -9.89 1.53
N PHE A 10 14.17 -8.87 0.71
CA PHE A 10 15.19 -8.15 -0.06
C PHE A 10 16.05 -7.26 0.84
N GLU A 11 15.41 -6.57 1.80
CA GLU A 11 16.12 -5.75 2.80
C GLU A 11 16.47 -6.52 4.08
N GLY A 12 16.01 -7.77 4.23
CA GLY A 12 16.20 -8.55 5.46
C GLY A 12 15.40 -7.99 6.65
N VAL A 13 14.27 -7.34 6.39
CA VAL A 13 13.42 -6.72 7.42
C VAL A 13 12.26 -7.64 7.75
N GLU A 14 12.09 -7.91 9.04
CA GLU A 14 10.91 -8.58 9.59
C GLU A 14 10.46 -7.82 10.85
N LYS A 15 9.22 -7.34 10.87
CA LYS A 15 8.67 -6.49 11.92
C LYS A 15 7.30 -7.00 12.36
N THR A 16 7.16 -7.23 13.65
CA THR A 16 5.87 -7.52 14.30
C THR A 16 5.08 -6.24 14.56
N TYR A 17 3.81 -6.37 14.97
CA TYR A 17 3.04 -5.21 15.44
C TYR A 17 3.62 -4.62 16.72
N GLU A 18 4.19 -5.45 17.60
CA GLU A 18 4.88 -5.02 18.82
C GLU A 18 6.13 -4.18 18.49
N ASP A 19 6.91 -4.60 17.47
CA ASP A 19 8.04 -3.80 16.97
C ASP A 19 7.57 -2.45 16.43
N LEU A 20 6.48 -2.45 15.64
CA LEU A 20 5.88 -1.22 15.12
C LEU A 20 5.45 -0.28 16.27
N PHE A 21 4.78 -0.81 17.30
CA PHE A 21 4.35 -0.01 18.46
C PHE A 21 5.53 0.59 19.22
N SER A 22 6.59 -0.19 19.40
CA SER A 22 7.85 0.27 20.01
C SER A 22 8.50 1.36 19.16
N ASP A 23 8.64 1.15 17.85
CA ASP A 23 9.25 2.10 16.93
C ASP A 23 8.46 3.42 16.88
N LEU A 24 7.12 3.37 16.84
CA LEU A 24 6.25 4.55 16.88
C LEU A 24 6.35 5.29 18.21
N SER A 25 6.39 4.56 19.34
CA SER A 25 6.51 5.15 20.68
C SER A 25 7.85 5.86 20.88
N ASN A 26 8.91 5.39 20.25
CA ASN A 26 10.26 5.97 20.31
C ASN A 26 10.49 7.08 19.28
N SER A 27 9.58 7.26 18.32
CA SER A 27 9.68 8.30 17.29
C SER A 27 9.24 9.65 17.85
N VAL A 28 10.19 10.48 18.28
CA VAL A 28 9.96 11.83 18.84
C VAL A 28 10.21 12.96 17.85
N THR A 29 10.63 12.63 16.63
CA THR A 29 10.87 13.59 15.55
C THR A 29 10.06 13.18 14.32
N TYR A 30 9.62 14.16 13.55
CA TYR A 30 8.84 13.96 12.33
C TYR A 30 9.30 14.88 11.23
N ASN A 31 9.43 14.32 10.03
CA ASN A 31 9.65 15.05 8.78
C ASN A 31 8.43 14.85 7.88
N LYS A 32 7.85 15.94 7.38
CA LYS A 32 6.70 15.83 6.47
C LYS A 32 7.07 15.25 5.10
N PHE A 33 8.32 15.33 4.68
CA PHE A 33 8.80 14.73 3.44
C PHE A 33 9.31 13.32 3.73
N CYS A 34 8.64 12.35 3.15
CA CYS A 34 9.01 10.95 3.23
C CYS A 34 9.65 10.53 1.90
N LYS A 35 10.97 10.38 1.89
CA LYS A 35 11.74 9.77 0.80
C LYS A 35 12.56 8.63 1.38
N SER A 36 12.24 7.41 1.03
CA SER A 36 12.92 6.22 1.57
C SER A 36 12.82 5.06 0.59
N ASP A 37 13.89 4.29 0.49
CA ASP A 37 13.90 3.00 -0.22
C ASP A 37 13.27 1.89 0.61
N SER A 38 13.27 2.03 1.94
CA SER A 38 12.69 1.06 2.85
C SER A 38 11.18 1.20 2.93
N PHE A 39 10.46 0.15 2.55
CA PHE A 39 9.00 0.08 2.60
C PHE A 39 8.49 0.19 4.04
N TYR A 40 9.21 -0.45 4.98
CA TYR A 40 8.86 -0.34 6.40
C TYR A 40 8.91 1.10 6.89
N GLU A 41 9.96 1.85 6.54
CA GLU A 41 10.09 3.25 6.92
C GLU A 41 8.99 4.12 6.32
N VAL A 42 8.61 3.87 5.05
CA VAL A 42 7.48 4.58 4.42
C VAL A 42 6.19 4.31 5.19
N PHE A 43 5.88 3.05 5.49
CA PHE A 43 4.67 2.68 6.24
C PHE A 43 4.68 3.24 7.66
N LYS A 44 5.79 3.14 8.37
CA LYS A 44 5.95 3.71 9.71
C LYS A 44 5.74 5.23 9.72
N GLN A 45 6.33 5.96 8.76
CA GLN A 45 6.14 7.41 8.66
C GLN A 45 4.68 7.80 8.34
N ILE A 46 3.99 7.04 7.48
CA ILE A 46 2.55 7.25 7.22
C ILE A 46 1.75 7.08 8.51
N ILE A 47 1.99 5.99 9.28
CA ILE A 47 1.30 5.75 10.54
C ILE A 47 1.63 6.83 11.57
N GLN A 48 2.91 7.21 11.70
CA GLN A 48 3.33 8.28 12.59
C GLN A 48 2.62 9.60 12.26
N SER A 49 2.56 9.96 10.97
CA SER A 49 1.86 11.17 10.53
C SER A 49 0.38 11.20 10.91
N LEU A 50 -0.30 10.03 10.83
CA LEU A 50 -1.69 9.85 11.26
C LEU A 50 -1.84 10.03 12.77
N ILE A 51 -0.93 9.45 13.56
CA ILE A 51 -0.93 9.53 15.03
C ILE A 51 -0.78 10.98 15.50
N ILE A 52 0.12 11.74 14.87
CA ILE A 52 0.37 13.15 15.26
C ILE A 52 -0.53 14.14 14.53
N GLY A 53 -1.22 13.71 13.47
CA GLY A 53 -2.13 14.53 12.67
C GLY A 53 -1.44 15.58 11.80
N GLU A 54 -0.26 15.26 11.30
CA GLU A 54 0.50 16.13 10.39
C GLU A 54 0.37 15.68 8.94
N GLU A 55 0.57 16.61 8.00
CA GLU A 55 0.65 16.28 6.57
C GLU A 55 1.89 15.44 6.29
N ILE A 56 1.75 14.44 5.43
CA ILE A 56 2.88 13.69 4.86
C ILE A 56 2.93 13.87 3.34
N ILE A 57 4.12 14.10 2.80
CA ILE A 57 4.40 14.22 1.37
C ILE A 57 5.30 13.05 0.98
N LEU A 58 4.75 12.10 0.23
CA LEU A 58 5.49 10.95 -0.24
C LEU A 58 6.26 11.31 -1.51
N LEU A 59 7.55 11.09 -1.49
CA LEU A 59 8.46 11.29 -2.60
C LEU A 59 8.99 9.93 -3.04
N ASP A 60 8.99 9.68 -4.34
CA ASP A 60 9.62 8.47 -4.87
C ASP A 60 11.10 8.48 -4.54
N SER A 61 11.65 7.33 -4.15
CA SER A 61 13.06 7.20 -3.81
C SER A 61 13.97 7.56 -5.00
N ASP A 62 13.50 7.34 -6.22
CA ASP A 62 14.22 7.63 -7.46
C ASP A 62 14.27 9.12 -7.82
N PHE A 63 13.47 9.98 -7.17
CA PHE A 63 13.51 11.41 -7.46
C PHE A 63 14.84 12.03 -7.05
N ALA A 64 15.49 12.72 -8.00
CA ALA A 64 16.66 13.53 -7.71
C ALA A 64 16.26 14.80 -6.92
N ASP A 65 17.18 15.34 -6.12
CA ASP A 65 16.89 16.51 -5.28
C ASP A 65 16.43 17.75 -6.08
N ASN A 66 16.98 17.95 -7.29
CA ASN A 66 16.54 19.01 -8.19
C ASN A 66 15.10 18.82 -8.70
N GLU A 67 14.66 17.57 -8.89
CA GLU A 67 13.27 17.26 -9.25
C GLU A 67 12.35 17.51 -8.07
N ILE A 68 12.75 17.08 -6.87
CA ILE A 68 11.98 17.33 -5.65
C ILE A 68 11.78 18.81 -5.42
N ILE A 69 12.84 19.65 -5.62
CA ILE A 69 12.74 21.10 -5.46
C ILE A 69 11.75 21.70 -6.47
N LYS A 70 11.70 21.18 -7.69
CA LYS A 70 10.69 21.62 -8.68
C LYS A 70 9.27 21.26 -8.28
N LEU A 71 9.08 20.11 -7.59
CA LEU A 71 7.76 19.59 -7.19
C LEU A 71 7.21 20.26 -5.92
N VAL A 72 8.08 20.51 -4.92
CA VAL A 72 7.67 20.96 -3.59
C VAL A 72 8.32 22.28 -3.16
N GLY A 73 9.18 22.86 -4.01
CA GLY A 73 9.88 24.11 -3.73
C GLY A 73 11.08 23.95 -2.81
N VAL A 74 11.68 25.10 -2.49
CA VAL A 74 12.87 25.17 -1.60
C VAL A 74 12.57 24.73 -0.16
N GLU A 75 11.31 24.57 0.18
CA GLU A 75 10.87 24.08 1.49
C GLU A 75 11.47 22.71 1.81
N TYR A 76 11.67 21.86 0.80
CA TYR A 76 12.32 20.56 0.99
C TYR A 76 13.73 20.70 1.59
N LYS A 77 14.55 21.62 1.08
CA LYS A 77 15.92 21.86 1.59
C LYS A 77 15.93 22.49 2.97
N ASN A 78 14.94 23.33 3.26
CA ASN A 78 14.87 24.09 4.51
C ASN A 78 14.05 23.37 5.58
N ASN A 79 13.50 22.19 5.25
CA ASN A 79 12.65 21.45 6.17
C ASN A 79 13.48 20.89 7.33
N LYS A 80 13.06 21.24 8.56
CA LYS A 80 13.64 20.73 9.80
C LYS A 80 12.68 19.72 10.41
N ASN A 81 13.24 18.67 10.99
CA ASN A 81 12.45 17.74 11.77
C ASN A 81 11.78 18.48 12.93
N LYS A 82 10.46 18.34 13.03
CA LYS A 82 9.71 18.82 14.20
C LYS A 82 9.86 17.82 15.34
N ARG A 83 9.98 18.31 16.56
CA ARG A 83 9.94 17.49 17.76
C ARG A 83 8.52 17.40 18.29
N TYR A 84 8.13 16.21 18.75
CA TYR A 84 6.85 15.92 19.36
C TYR A 84 7.05 15.27 20.73
N ASN A 85 6.05 15.38 21.58
CA ASN A 85 6.02 14.63 22.82
C ASN A 85 5.94 13.13 22.52
N LYS A 86 6.65 12.34 23.31
CA LYS A 86 6.60 10.89 23.21
C LYS A 86 5.14 10.42 23.35
N THR A 87 4.68 9.63 22.39
CA THR A 87 3.35 9.00 22.42
C THR A 87 3.56 7.53 22.75
N VAL A 88 2.96 7.04 23.83
CA VAL A 88 3.03 5.62 24.18
C VAL A 88 1.96 4.87 23.37
N ILE A 89 2.39 3.87 22.63
CA ILE A 89 1.55 2.96 21.84
C ILE A 89 1.83 1.55 22.34
N LEU A 90 0.85 0.90 22.94
CA LEU A 90 0.96 -0.45 23.48
C LEU A 90 0.18 -1.48 22.66
N GLN A 91 -0.84 -1.03 21.97
CA GLN A 91 -1.73 -1.88 21.19
C GLN A 91 -2.33 -1.12 20.00
N PHE A 92 -2.92 -1.85 19.08
CA PHE A 92 -3.46 -1.27 17.84
C PHE A 92 -4.61 -0.29 18.08
N SER A 93 -5.43 -0.49 19.13
CA SER A 93 -6.50 0.44 19.48
C SER A 93 -5.99 1.84 19.85
N ASP A 94 -4.77 1.95 20.40
CA ASP A 94 -4.17 3.26 20.70
C ASP A 94 -3.91 4.05 19.40
N ILE A 95 -3.46 3.35 18.37
CA ILE A 95 -3.30 3.95 17.02
C ILE A 95 -4.65 4.35 16.46
N GLN A 96 -5.67 3.49 16.56
CA GLN A 96 -7.01 3.77 16.04
C GLN A 96 -7.63 5.01 16.72
N GLU A 97 -7.47 5.16 18.03
CA GLU A 97 -7.91 6.34 18.78
C GLU A 97 -7.24 7.61 18.25
N LYS A 98 -5.91 7.60 18.08
CA LYS A 98 -5.17 8.75 17.53
C LYS A 98 -5.60 9.10 16.12
N ILE A 99 -5.83 8.10 15.27
CA ILE A 99 -6.37 8.32 13.91
C ILE A 99 -7.74 8.98 13.99
N LEU A 100 -8.65 8.52 14.84
CA LEU A 100 -9.98 9.11 15.01
C LEU A 100 -9.92 10.59 15.39
N ILE A 101 -9.03 10.95 16.29
CA ILE A 101 -8.82 12.35 16.73
C ILE A 101 -8.27 13.20 15.59
N ASN A 102 -7.34 12.66 14.80
CA ASN A 102 -6.51 13.44 13.89
C ASN A 102 -6.95 13.39 12.42
N LYS A 103 -7.79 12.43 12.02
CA LYS A 103 -8.15 12.15 10.61
C LYS A 103 -8.70 13.33 9.82
N LYS A 104 -9.37 14.29 10.48
CA LYS A 104 -9.96 15.46 9.81
C LYS A 104 -8.92 16.46 9.32
N LYS A 105 -7.79 16.59 10.03
CA LYS A 105 -6.71 17.53 9.67
C LYS A 105 -5.58 16.87 8.88
N TRP A 106 -5.47 15.54 8.96
CA TRP A 106 -4.41 14.79 8.26
C TRP A 106 -4.58 14.78 6.76
N LYS A 107 -3.46 14.88 6.05
CA LYS A 107 -3.38 14.78 4.59
C LYS A 107 -2.16 13.98 4.17
N ILE A 108 -2.30 13.24 3.08
CA ILE A 108 -1.21 12.58 2.38
C ILE A 108 -1.12 13.14 0.96
N THR A 109 0.06 13.52 0.54
CA THR A 109 0.31 14.08 -0.78
C THR A 109 1.19 13.14 -1.58
N LEU A 110 0.80 12.89 -2.82
CA LEU A 110 1.45 12.02 -3.79
C LEU A 110 1.78 12.80 -5.06
N PHE A 111 2.68 12.23 -5.87
CA PHE A 111 2.98 12.71 -7.20
C PHE A 111 2.65 11.63 -8.23
N THR A 112 1.99 12.02 -9.31
CA THR A 112 1.65 11.12 -10.42
C THR A 112 2.39 11.54 -11.66
N SER A 113 2.76 10.58 -12.53
CA SER A 113 3.30 10.87 -13.85
C SER A 113 2.24 11.62 -14.67
N GLY A 114 2.36 12.95 -14.75
CA GLY A 114 1.48 13.75 -15.58
C GLY A 114 1.69 13.44 -17.06
N THR A 115 0.62 13.49 -17.86
CA THR A 115 0.68 13.35 -19.35
C THR A 115 1.58 14.40 -20.01
N THR A 116 1.92 15.47 -19.31
CA THR A 116 2.80 16.57 -19.72
C THR A 116 4.25 16.42 -19.29
N GLY A 117 4.62 15.26 -18.71
CA GLY A 117 5.99 14.99 -18.24
C GLY A 117 6.34 15.61 -16.88
N VAL A 118 5.52 16.53 -16.35
CA VAL A 118 5.70 17.08 -14.99
C VAL A 118 4.74 16.34 -14.05
N PRO A 119 5.23 15.71 -12.96
CA PRO A 119 4.37 15.02 -12.01
C PRO A 119 3.36 15.98 -11.38
N LYS A 120 2.09 15.54 -11.31
CA LYS A 120 1.04 16.29 -10.64
C LYS A 120 1.03 15.99 -9.14
N LYS A 121 0.97 17.04 -8.32
CA LYS A 121 0.78 16.97 -6.87
C LYS A 121 -0.70 16.74 -6.56
N ILE A 122 -1.02 15.62 -5.88
CA ILE A 122 -2.39 15.27 -5.50
C ILE A 122 -2.41 14.96 -4.00
N SER A 123 -3.32 15.63 -3.28
CA SER A 123 -3.47 15.45 -1.83
C SER A 123 -4.78 14.75 -1.51
N HIS A 124 -4.73 13.79 -0.61
CA HIS A 124 -5.88 13.03 -0.13
C HIS A 124 -6.06 13.22 1.37
N SER A 125 -7.33 13.30 1.81
CA SER A 125 -7.70 13.15 3.21
C SER A 125 -7.72 11.69 3.62
N PHE A 126 -7.74 11.42 4.94
CA PHE A 126 -7.91 10.06 5.44
C PHE A 126 -9.17 9.37 4.89
N ASP A 127 -10.30 10.07 4.91
CA ASP A 127 -11.57 9.51 4.43
C ASP A 127 -11.54 9.21 2.92
N SER A 128 -10.82 10.01 2.13
CA SER A 128 -10.64 9.75 0.69
C SER A 128 -9.80 8.49 0.44
N ILE A 129 -8.63 8.37 1.09
CA ILE A 129 -7.69 7.27 0.81
C ILE A 129 -8.17 5.94 1.40
N SER A 130 -8.90 5.98 2.52
CA SER A 130 -9.45 4.80 3.20
C SER A 130 -10.86 4.41 2.74
N ARG A 131 -11.47 5.14 1.80
CA ARG A 131 -12.86 4.93 1.34
C ARG A 131 -13.14 3.51 0.87
N SER A 132 -12.16 2.85 0.24
CA SER A 132 -12.29 1.48 -0.27
C SER A 132 -11.97 0.39 0.75
N VAL A 133 -11.49 0.76 1.94
CA VAL A 133 -11.12 -0.19 3.00
C VAL A 133 -12.36 -0.92 3.49
N LYS A 134 -12.29 -2.25 3.45
CA LYS A 134 -13.32 -3.14 3.99
C LYS A 134 -12.82 -3.69 5.32
N LYS A 135 -13.50 -3.30 6.39
CA LYS A 135 -13.29 -3.85 7.73
C LYS A 135 -14.32 -4.95 7.96
N GLU A 136 -13.86 -6.19 8.07
CA GLU A 136 -14.70 -7.37 8.34
C GLU A 136 -13.86 -8.31 9.21
N GLU A 137 -14.45 -8.93 10.25
CA GLU A 137 -13.74 -9.85 11.15
C GLU A 137 -13.05 -10.99 10.40
N LYS A 138 -13.71 -11.54 9.35
CA LYS A 138 -13.13 -12.59 8.50
C LYS A 138 -11.87 -12.18 7.73
N ARG A 139 -11.47 -10.91 7.76
CA ARG A 139 -10.26 -10.38 7.12
C ARG A 139 -9.11 -10.19 8.08
N GLY A 140 -9.30 -10.49 9.35
CA GLY A 140 -8.26 -10.31 10.37
C GLY A 140 -7.01 -11.15 10.11
N ASP A 141 -7.15 -12.28 9.43
CA ASP A 141 -6.06 -13.21 9.12
C ASP A 141 -5.56 -13.12 7.67
N ASP A 142 -6.00 -12.12 6.91
CA ASP A 142 -5.49 -11.89 5.56
C ASP A 142 -3.98 -11.60 5.60
N ILE A 143 -3.23 -12.21 4.66
CA ILE A 143 -1.81 -11.95 4.42
C ILE A 143 -1.68 -11.37 3.02
N TRP A 144 -1.22 -10.12 2.94
CA TRP A 144 -1.15 -9.36 1.69
C TRP A 144 0.22 -9.45 1.04
N GLY A 145 0.26 -9.98 -0.18
CA GLY A 145 1.39 -9.81 -1.08
C GLY A 145 1.39 -8.39 -1.64
N PHE A 146 2.34 -7.58 -1.23
CA PHE A 146 2.46 -6.16 -1.60
C PHE A 146 3.30 -5.99 -2.87
N ALA A 147 2.61 -5.75 -3.99
CA ALA A 147 3.20 -5.74 -5.34
C ALA A 147 3.19 -4.36 -6.02
N TYR A 148 3.22 -3.28 -5.23
CA TYR A 148 3.26 -1.90 -5.73
C TYR A 148 4.39 -1.10 -5.09
N ASN A 149 4.76 0.03 -5.72
CA ASN A 149 5.55 1.04 -5.04
C ASN A 149 4.73 1.64 -3.87
N PRO A 150 5.30 1.74 -2.65
CA PRO A 150 4.57 2.20 -1.45
C PRO A 150 4.21 3.68 -1.49
N THR A 151 4.81 4.49 -2.37
CA THR A 151 4.51 5.91 -2.52
C THR A 151 3.42 6.20 -3.55
N HIS A 152 2.93 5.17 -4.27
CA HIS A 152 1.89 5.30 -5.28
C HIS A 152 0.49 4.99 -4.73
N MET A 153 -0.55 5.57 -5.33
CA MET A 153 -1.94 5.44 -4.89
C MET A 153 -2.40 3.99 -4.74
N ALA A 154 -2.06 3.12 -5.71
CA ALA A 154 -2.43 1.70 -5.65
C ALA A 154 -1.77 0.98 -4.47
N GLY A 155 -0.49 1.25 -4.21
CA GLY A 155 0.23 0.73 -3.04
C GLY A 155 -0.41 1.21 -1.74
N LEU A 156 -0.74 2.49 -1.64
CA LEU A 156 -1.40 3.04 -0.45
C LEU A 156 -2.78 2.41 -0.20
N GLN A 157 -3.56 2.14 -1.24
CA GLN A 157 -4.85 1.45 -1.07
C GLN A 157 -4.67 0.04 -0.49
N VAL A 158 -3.65 -0.70 -0.95
CA VAL A 158 -3.32 -2.02 -0.38
C VAL A 158 -2.81 -1.87 1.06
N PHE A 159 -1.92 -0.92 1.31
CA PHE A 159 -1.41 -0.64 2.64
C PHE A 159 -2.54 -0.33 3.63
N PHE A 160 -3.43 0.60 3.31
CA PHE A 160 -4.55 0.95 4.19
C PHE A 160 -5.53 -0.21 4.38
N GLN A 161 -5.80 -1.02 3.34
CA GLN A 161 -6.63 -2.21 3.46
C GLN A 161 -6.01 -3.21 4.43
N ALA A 162 -4.72 -3.48 4.33
CA ALA A 162 -4.02 -4.40 5.22
C ALA A 162 -3.88 -3.82 6.64
N PHE A 163 -3.36 -2.61 6.78
CA PHE A 163 -3.09 -1.98 8.06
C PHE A 163 -4.36 -1.82 8.92
N MET A 164 -5.46 -1.33 8.34
CA MET A 164 -6.71 -1.09 9.08
C MET A 164 -7.40 -2.38 9.55
N ASN A 165 -7.02 -3.55 9.03
CA ASN A 165 -7.45 -4.88 9.47
C ASN A 165 -6.38 -5.61 10.29
N GLN A 166 -5.28 -4.95 10.66
CA GLN A 166 -4.13 -5.56 11.33
C GLN A 166 -3.55 -6.78 10.58
N ASN A 167 -3.55 -6.76 9.26
CA ASN A 167 -3.03 -7.84 8.44
C ASN A 167 -1.51 -7.82 8.35
N THR A 168 -0.94 -8.94 7.94
CA THR A 168 0.47 -9.06 7.57
C THR A 168 0.68 -8.59 6.14
N ILE A 169 1.79 -7.88 5.90
CA ILE A 169 2.21 -7.40 4.57
C ILE A 169 3.53 -8.06 4.22
N ILE A 170 3.58 -8.77 3.10
CA ILE A 170 4.78 -9.40 2.53
C ILE A 170 5.17 -8.64 1.27
N ARG A 171 6.37 -8.05 1.21
CA ARG A 171 6.85 -7.36 0.01
C ARG A 171 7.05 -8.35 -1.13
N LEU A 172 6.44 -8.07 -2.27
CA LEU A 172 6.64 -8.77 -3.55
C LEU A 172 7.17 -7.83 -4.63
N PHE A 173 6.98 -6.52 -4.47
CA PHE A 173 7.40 -5.51 -5.42
C PHE A 173 8.93 -5.45 -5.55
N GLY A 174 9.41 -5.45 -6.80
CA GLY A 174 10.84 -5.37 -7.11
C GLY A 174 11.61 -6.69 -6.97
N LEU A 175 10.95 -7.79 -6.59
CA LEU A 175 11.56 -9.11 -6.51
C LEU A 175 11.58 -9.83 -7.86
N GLN A 176 12.51 -10.77 -8.01
CA GLN A 176 12.53 -11.70 -9.13
C GLN A 176 11.40 -12.73 -9.00
N ARG A 177 10.93 -13.27 -10.13
CA ARG A 177 9.85 -14.27 -10.18
C ARG A 177 10.00 -15.40 -9.14
N LYS A 178 11.18 -15.99 -9.08
CA LYS A 178 11.49 -17.11 -8.14
C LYS A 178 11.22 -16.69 -6.70
N ASP A 179 11.71 -15.53 -6.31
CA ASP A 179 11.58 -15.02 -4.94
C ASP A 179 10.13 -14.65 -4.63
N ILE A 180 9.40 -14.06 -5.60
CA ILE A 180 7.96 -13.77 -5.45
C ILE A 180 7.20 -15.06 -5.13
N LEU A 181 7.39 -16.13 -5.92
CA LEU A 181 6.69 -17.40 -5.72
C LEU A 181 7.08 -18.08 -4.39
N THR A 182 8.34 -17.98 -4.00
CA THR A 182 8.83 -18.43 -2.68
C THR A 182 8.11 -17.66 -1.57
N GLN A 183 8.07 -16.33 -1.63
CA GLN A 183 7.41 -15.52 -0.61
C GLN A 183 5.90 -15.80 -0.52
N ILE A 184 5.23 -16.01 -1.65
CA ILE A 184 3.80 -16.36 -1.67
C ILE A 184 3.54 -17.67 -0.93
N ASN A 185 4.33 -18.70 -1.20
CA ASN A 185 4.13 -20.03 -0.64
C ASN A 185 4.60 -20.14 0.82
N GLU A 186 5.79 -19.65 1.15
CA GLU A 186 6.35 -19.73 2.51
C GLU A 186 5.55 -18.91 3.53
N ASN A 187 5.04 -17.75 3.13
CA ASN A 187 4.27 -16.89 4.03
C ASN A 187 2.75 -17.07 3.88
N ILE A 188 2.29 -18.07 3.12
CA ILE A 188 0.86 -18.40 2.96
C ILE A 188 0.04 -17.17 2.56
N VAL A 189 0.54 -16.40 1.58
CA VAL A 189 -0.11 -15.18 1.11
C VAL A 189 -1.54 -15.48 0.64
N THR A 190 -2.51 -14.73 1.13
CA THR A 190 -3.94 -14.95 0.83
C THR A 190 -4.50 -13.97 -0.20
N ASN A 191 -3.92 -12.77 -0.28
CA ASN A 191 -4.41 -11.71 -1.15
C ASN A 191 -3.25 -11.03 -1.90
N ILE A 192 -3.42 -10.81 -3.20
CA ILE A 192 -2.47 -10.04 -4.01
C ILE A 192 -3.24 -8.99 -4.80
N SER A 193 -2.78 -7.75 -4.75
CA SER A 193 -3.22 -6.69 -5.64
C SER A 193 -2.03 -6.19 -6.44
N ALA A 194 -2.13 -6.23 -7.78
CA ALA A 194 -1.01 -5.90 -8.64
C ALA A 194 -1.48 -5.39 -10.02
N THR A 195 -0.55 -4.95 -10.85
CA THR A 195 -0.80 -4.64 -12.26
C THR A 195 -0.85 -5.92 -13.11
N PRO A 196 -1.49 -5.92 -14.29
CA PRO A 196 -1.40 -7.02 -15.23
C PRO A 196 0.05 -7.37 -15.60
N THR A 197 0.92 -6.38 -15.69
CA THR A 197 2.35 -6.57 -15.96
C THR A 197 3.03 -7.39 -14.85
N PHE A 198 2.74 -7.13 -13.58
CA PHE A 198 3.24 -7.94 -12.47
C PHE A 198 2.77 -9.39 -12.58
N TYR A 199 1.50 -9.61 -12.89
CA TYR A 199 0.97 -10.97 -13.03
C TYR A 199 1.58 -11.72 -14.22
N ARG A 200 1.87 -11.04 -15.34
CA ARG A 200 2.61 -11.66 -16.47
C ARG A 200 4.03 -12.06 -16.08
N LEU A 201 4.69 -11.32 -15.17
CA LEU A 201 6.00 -11.69 -14.63
C LEU A 201 6.00 -13.04 -13.92
N LEU A 202 4.86 -13.46 -13.35
CA LEU A 202 4.74 -14.75 -12.65
C LEU A 202 4.66 -15.95 -13.58
N LEU A 203 4.37 -15.74 -14.89
CA LEU A 203 4.25 -16.82 -15.86
C LEU A 203 5.63 -17.37 -16.30
N PRO A 204 5.71 -18.66 -16.71
CA PRO A 204 4.61 -19.60 -16.91
C PRO A 204 4.02 -20.13 -15.60
N ALA A 205 2.80 -20.71 -15.67
CA ALA A 205 2.08 -21.29 -14.52
C ALA A 205 2.61 -22.71 -14.19
N ASP A 206 3.88 -22.79 -13.81
CA ASP A 206 4.61 -24.02 -13.48
C ASP A 206 4.65 -24.34 -11.96
N GLN A 207 4.08 -23.46 -11.13
CA GLN A 207 3.92 -23.63 -9.69
C GLN A 207 2.48 -23.30 -9.29
N ILE A 208 1.97 -23.97 -8.27
CA ILE A 208 0.64 -23.76 -7.71
C ILE A 208 0.77 -23.02 -6.37
N CYS A 209 0.05 -21.92 -6.24
CA CYS A 209 -0.04 -21.11 -5.02
C CYS A 209 -1.49 -21.18 -4.48
N SER A 210 -1.83 -22.28 -3.82
CA SER A 210 -3.19 -22.59 -3.37
C SER A 210 -3.68 -21.75 -2.18
N SER A 211 -2.78 -21.06 -1.47
CA SER A 211 -3.12 -20.16 -0.35
C SER A 211 -3.82 -18.89 -0.80
N VAL A 212 -3.61 -18.47 -2.06
CA VAL A 212 -4.14 -17.21 -2.56
C VAL A 212 -5.63 -17.31 -2.88
N ASN A 213 -6.44 -16.54 -2.16
CA ASN A 213 -7.89 -16.52 -2.26
C ASN A 213 -8.43 -15.35 -3.09
N MET A 214 -7.64 -14.29 -3.24
CA MET A 214 -8.04 -13.08 -3.96
C MET A 214 -6.88 -12.51 -4.78
N LEU A 215 -7.12 -12.34 -6.07
CA LEU A 215 -6.28 -11.54 -6.97
C LEU A 215 -7.06 -10.30 -7.40
N THR A 216 -6.46 -9.14 -7.24
CA THR A 216 -7.01 -7.88 -7.74
C THR A 216 -6.05 -7.28 -8.76
N SER A 217 -6.56 -6.92 -9.92
CA SER A 217 -5.78 -6.22 -10.94
C SER A 217 -6.26 -4.78 -11.07
N GLY A 218 -5.32 -3.84 -11.09
CA GLY A 218 -5.59 -2.42 -11.30
C GLY A 218 -4.86 -1.88 -12.54
N GLY A 219 -5.47 -0.88 -13.19
CA GLY A 219 -4.85 -0.10 -14.25
C GLY A 219 -5.18 -0.56 -15.68
N GLU A 220 -5.08 -1.83 -15.98
CA GLU A 220 -5.30 -2.38 -17.33
C GLU A 220 -6.19 -3.62 -17.29
N LYS A 221 -6.75 -3.99 -18.44
CA LYS A 221 -7.52 -5.23 -18.61
C LYS A 221 -6.57 -6.42 -18.77
N PHE A 222 -6.90 -7.57 -18.15
CA PHE A 222 -6.25 -8.83 -18.47
C PHE A 222 -6.60 -9.31 -19.87
N ASP A 223 -5.63 -9.85 -20.57
CA ASP A 223 -5.90 -10.73 -21.73
C ASP A 223 -6.35 -12.12 -21.24
N SER A 224 -7.12 -12.82 -22.09
CA SER A 224 -7.71 -14.13 -21.76
C SER A 224 -6.65 -15.19 -21.46
N ASN A 225 -5.50 -15.15 -22.11
CA ASN A 225 -4.43 -16.14 -21.90
C ASN A 225 -3.79 -15.95 -20.52
N THR A 226 -3.47 -14.71 -20.15
CA THR A 226 -2.98 -14.37 -18.80
C THR A 226 -3.99 -14.81 -17.74
N LEU A 227 -5.29 -14.52 -17.93
CA LEU A 227 -6.34 -14.91 -16.98
C LEU A 227 -6.43 -16.42 -16.79
N ASN A 228 -6.38 -17.20 -17.87
CA ASN A 228 -6.41 -18.68 -17.80
C ASN A 228 -5.18 -19.23 -17.07
N SER A 229 -3.99 -18.70 -17.36
CA SER A 229 -2.75 -19.11 -16.69
C SER A 229 -2.79 -18.79 -15.19
N LEU A 230 -3.34 -17.63 -14.79
CA LEU A 230 -3.51 -17.28 -13.39
C LEU A 230 -4.49 -18.20 -12.66
N LYS A 231 -5.56 -18.67 -13.32
CA LYS A 231 -6.48 -19.65 -12.72
C LYS A 231 -5.81 -21.00 -12.46
N VAL A 232 -4.84 -21.40 -13.29
CA VAL A 232 -4.05 -22.61 -13.06
C VAL A 232 -3.11 -22.42 -11.88
N MET A 233 -2.39 -21.28 -11.83
CA MET A 233 -1.41 -20.98 -10.78
C MET A 233 -2.09 -20.75 -9.41
N PHE A 234 -3.25 -20.10 -9.38
CA PHE A 234 -3.99 -19.70 -8.19
C PHE A 234 -5.40 -20.31 -8.19
N PRO A 235 -5.54 -21.63 -8.05
CA PRO A 235 -6.80 -22.36 -8.31
C PRO A 235 -7.95 -21.95 -7.37
N ASN A 236 -7.62 -21.48 -6.16
CA ASN A 236 -8.60 -21.07 -5.15
C ASN A 236 -8.97 -19.58 -5.22
N SER A 237 -8.34 -18.83 -6.14
CA SER A 237 -8.48 -17.38 -6.15
C SER A 237 -9.73 -16.91 -6.90
N LYS A 238 -10.33 -15.84 -6.34
CA LYS A 238 -11.29 -14.98 -7.06
C LYS A 238 -10.48 -13.86 -7.71
N ILE A 239 -10.62 -13.72 -9.03
CA ILE A 239 -9.90 -12.69 -9.79
C ILE A 239 -10.85 -11.52 -10.05
N ARG A 240 -10.42 -10.29 -9.67
CA ARG A 240 -11.17 -9.05 -9.86
C ARG A 240 -10.34 -8.03 -10.62
N ASN A 241 -10.94 -7.42 -11.62
CA ASN A 241 -10.40 -6.21 -12.24
C ASN A 241 -10.98 -4.98 -11.55
N VAL A 242 -10.12 -4.01 -11.25
CA VAL A 242 -10.48 -2.73 -10.65
C VAL A 242 -9.96 -1.63 -11.57
N TYR A 243 -10.84 -0.75 -11.99
CA TYR A 243 -10.45 0.49 -12.64
C TYR A 243 -10.39 1.59 -11.58
N ALA A 244 -9.21 2.14 -11.40
CA ALA A 244 -8.96 3.20 -10.44
C ALA A 244 -8.08 4.28 -11.06
N SER A 245 -8.27 5.53 -10.66
CA SER A 245 -7.35 6.63 -10.94
C SER A 245 -6.85 7.23 -9.63
N THR A 246 -5.71 7.94 -9.69
CA THR A 246 -5.15 8.60 -8.50
C THR A 246 -6.09 9.70 -7.99
N GLU A 247 -6.80 10.37 -8.90
CA GLU A 247 -7.72 11.48 -8.58
C GLU A 247 -9.02 10.98 -7.95
N ALA A 248 -9.59 9.89 -8.47
CA ALA A 248 -10.92 9.41 -8.11
C ALA A 248 -10.92 8.14 -7.25
N GLY A 249 -9.78 7.48 -7.09
CA GLY A 249 -9.68 6.17 -6.45
C GLY A 249 -10.34 5.07 -7.29
N SER A 250 -10.86 4.01 -6.64
CA SER A 250 -11.51 2.90 -7.33
C SER A 250 -12.89 3.31 -7.86
N LEU A 251 -13.05 3.35 -9.19
CA LEU A 251 -14.28 3.74 -9.87
C LEU A 251 -15.15 2.54 -10.23
N PHE A 252 -14.55 1.50 -10.81
CA PHE A 252 -15.26 0.33 -11.33
C PHE A 252 -14.60 -0.95 -10.83
N SER A 253 -15.39 -2.01 -10.69
CA SER A 253 -14.85 -3.36 -10.46
C SER A 253 -15.63 -4.36 -11.30
N SER A 254 -14.96 -5.38 -11.84
CA SER A 254 -15.61 -6.47 -12.56
C SER A 254 -15.11 -7.83 -12.07
N ASN A 255 -15.99 -8.83 -12.17
CA ASN A 255 -15.65 -10.23 -11.98
C ASN A 255 -15.49 -10.89 -13.36
N GLY A 256 -14.52 -10.42 -14.16
CA GLY A 256 -14.32 -10.86 -15.54
C GLY A 256 -14.13 -9.67 -16.48
N ASP A 257 -14.61 -9.79 -17.72
CA ASP A 257 -14.36 -8.85 -18.81
C ASP A 257 -15.29 -7.63 -18.85
N VAL A 258 -16.37 -7.61 -18.10
CA VAL A 258 -17.39 -6.54 -18.12
C VAL A 258 -17.28 -5.71 -16.85
N PHE A 259 -17.10 -4.40 -16.98
CA PHE A 259 -17.11 -3.47 -15.86
C PHE A 259 -18.52 -2.98 -15.60
N THR A 260 -18.96 -3.08 -14.35
CA THR A 260 -20.24 -2.54 -13.90
C THR A 260 -20.00 -1.22 -13.15
N ILE A 261 -20.66 -0.16 -13.57
CA ILE A 261 -20.63 1.13 -12.87
C ILE A 261 -21.35 0.96 -11.54
N LYS A 262 -20.70 1.34 -10.42
CA LYS A 262 -21.37 1.37 -9.14
C LYS A 262 -22.45 2.46 -9.18
N SER A 263 -23.66 2.11 -8.71
CA SER A 263 -24.84 2.99 -8.74
C SER A 263 -24.63 4.36 -8.05
N GLU A 264 -23.63 4.49 -7.19
CA GLU A 264 -23.26 5.73 -6.50
C GLU A 264 -22.49 6.74 -7.39
N ILE A 265 -22.02 6.30 -8.57
CA ILE A 265 -21.23 7.12 -9.51
C ILE A 265 -22.07 7.51 -10.74
N SER A 266 -23.23 6.90 -10.92
CA SER A 266 -24.12 7.14 -12.08
C SER A 266 -25.12 8.30 -11.90
N LYS A 267 -24.88 9.18 -10.90
CA LYS A 267 -25.69 10.39 -10.67
C LYS A 267 -24.92 11.65 -10.98
#